data_7dbc937c6d141029893e303e82f3efe8
#
_entry.id   7dbc937c6d141029893e303e82f3efe8
#
_cell.length_a   1.000
_cell.length_b   1.000
_cell.length_c   1.000
_cell.angle_alpha   90.00
_cell.angle_beta   90.00
_cell.angle_gamma   90.00
#
_symmetry.space_group_name_H-M   'P 1'
#
loop_
_entity.id
_entity.type
_entity.pdbx_description
1 polymer ?
#
loop_
_entity_poly.entity_id
_entity_poly.type
_entity_poly.pdbx_seq_one_letter_code
_entity_poly.pdbx_strand_id
1 'polypeptide(L)' 'SAKGKLIIQKLINGENVDLDSSGLSKREWNELMVAFDLKNKLI' A
#
# COMPACT_ATOMS: atom_id res chain seq x y z
N SER A 1 -1.31 10.70 0.86
CA SER A 1 -1.48 10.99 2.29
C SER A 1 -0.44 10.25 3.12
N ALA A 2 -0.32 10.66 4.38
CA ALA A 2 0.64 10.05 5.30
C ALA A 2 0.37 8.56 5.52
N LYS A 3 -0.90 8.15 5.55
CA LYS A 3 -1.27 6.75 5.73
C LYS A 3 -0.78 5.87 4.59
N GLY A 4 -0.97 6.32 3.35
CA GLY A 4 -0.51 5.57 2.19
C GLY A 4 1.00 5.40 2.18
N LYS A 5 1.72 6.45 2.53
CA LYS A 5 3.18 6.43 2.58
C LYS A 5 3.69 5.43 3.61
N LEU A 6 3.07 5.40 4.79
CA LEU A 6 3.46 4.47 5.85
C LEU A 6 3.21 3.02 5.44
N ILE A 7 2.09 2.77 4.76
CA ILE A 7 1.75 1.42 4.30
C ILE A 7 2.78 0.93 3.27
N ILE A 8 3.16 1.79 2.33
CA ILE A 8 4.18 1.44 1.34
C ILE A 8 5.52 1.12 2.01
N GLN A 9 5.90 1.90 3.02
CA GLN A 9 7.14 1.64 3.74
C GLN A 9 7.12 0.27 4.44
N LYS A 10 5.97 -0.09 5.03
CA LYS A 10 5.83 -1.41 5.65
C LYS A 10 5.92 -2.53 4.64
N LEU A 11 5.29 -2.37 3.47
CA LEU A 11 5.36 -3.38 2.42
C LEU A 11 6.79 -3.57 1.90
N ILE A 12 7.53 -2.48 1.74
CA ILE A 12 8.93 -2.55 1.32
C ILE A 12 9.77 -3.29 2.36
N ASN A 13 9.46 -3.11 3.64
CA ASN A 13 10.16 -3.80 4.72
C ASN A 13 9.76 -5.27 4.89
N GLY A 14 8.83 -5.77 4.08
CA GLY A 14 8.39 -7.16 4.16
C GLY A 14 7.34 -7.42 5.22
N GLU A 15 6.74 -6.39 5.79
CA GLU A 15 5.68 -6.56 6.79
C GLU A 15 4.36 -6.90 6.12
N ASN A 16 3.55 -7.71 6.80
CA ASN A 16 2.21 -8.04 6.34
C ASN A 16 1.25 -6.94 6.74
N VAL A 17 0.60 -6.34 5.74
CA VAL A 17 -0.42 -5.30 5.96
C VAL A 17 -1.67 -5.70 5.19
N ASP A 18 -2.82 -5.68 5.86
CA ASP A 18 -4.10 -5.94 5.19
C ASP A 18 -5.00 -4.71 5.26
N LEU A 19 -6.17 -4.82 4.62
CA LEU A 19 -7.11 -3.72 4.54
C LEU A 19 -7.54 -3.24 5.93
N ASP A 20 -7.84 -4.18 6.82
CA ASP A 20 -8.33 -3.84 8.17
C ASP A 20 -7.29 -3.09 8.98
N SER A 21 -6.05 -3.55 8.95
CA SER A 21 -4.98 -2.92 9.73
C SER A 21 -4.49 -1.61 9.10
N SER A 22 -4.77 -1.41 7.83
CA SER A 22 -4.29 -0.21 7.12
C SER A 22 -5.00 1.07 7.54
N GLY A 23 -6.24 0.97 8.00
CA GLY A 23 -7.06 2.13 8.30
C GLY A 23 -7.56 2.87 7.08
N LEU A 24 -7.42 2.30 5.89
CA LEU A 24 -7.88 2.88 4.64
C LEU A 24 -9.24 2.33 4.24
N SER A 25 -9.98 3.07 3.42
CA SER A 25 -11.17 2.54 2.78
C SER A 25 -10.77 1.54 1.70
N LYS A 26 -11.73 0.70 1.28
CA LYS A 26 -11.47 -0.29 0.24
C LYS A 26 -10.98 0.36 -1.06
N ARG A 27 -11.56 1.50 -1.42
CA ARG A 27 -11.16 2.24 -2.62
C ARG A 27 -9.71 2.72 -2.50
N GLU A 28 -9.38 3.33 -1.36
CA GLU A 28 -8.02 3.83 -1.13
C GLU A 28 -7.01 2.69 -1.14
N TRP A 29 -7.36 1.58 -0.52
CA TRP A 29 -6.52 0.39 -0.53
C TRP A 29 -6.25 -0.11 -1.95
N ASN A 30 -7.31 -0.22 -2.77
CA ASN A 30 -7.16 -0.68 -4.14
C ASN A 30 -6.28 0.26 -4.96
N GLU A 31 -6.47 1.55 -4.83
CA GLU A 31 -5.64 2.54 -5.53
C GLU A 31 -4.18 2.42 -5.13
N LEU A 32 -3.93 2.25 -3.85
CA LEU A 32 -2.58 2.12 -3.33
C LEU A 32 -1.91 0.85 -3.87
N MET A 33 -2.62 -0.27 -3.87
CA MET A 33 -2.07 -1.53 -4.34
C MET A 33 -1.78 -1.51 -5.84
N VAL A 34 -2.64 -0.90 -6.63
CA VAL A 34 -2.41 -0.74 -8.07
C VAL A 34 -1.16 0.10 -8.32
N ALA A 35 -1.03 1.21 -7.61
CA ALA A 35 0.14 2.09 -7.75
C ALA A 35 1.43 1.36 -7.35
N PHE A 36 1.38 0.58 -6.29
CA PHE A 36 2.53 -0.19 -5.81
C PHE A 36 2.96 -1.24 -6.85
N ASP A 37 1.99 -1.96 -7.41
CA ASP A 37 2.27 -2.97 -8.43
C ASP A 37 2.88 -2.37 -9.69
N LEU A 38 2.35 -1.25 -10.14
CA LEU A 38 2.86 -0.57 -11.33
C LEU A 38 4.30 -0.11 -11.13
N LYS A 39 4.58 0.44 -9.95
CA LYS A 39 5.93 0.90 -9.61
C LYS A 39 6.93 -0.27 -9.63
N ASN A 40 6.51 -1.41 -9.11
CA ASN A 40 7.38 -2.59 -9.08
C ASN A 40 7.61 -3.19 -10.47
N LYS A 41 6.67 -3.03 -11.38
CA LYS A 41 6.78 -3.56 -12.75
C LYS A 41 7.66 -2.71 -13.65
N LEU A 42 7.95 -1.49 -13.25
CA LEU A 42 8.73 -0.56 -14.06
C LEU A 42 10.25 -0.70 -13.89
N ILE A 43 10.68 -1.66 -13.15
CA ILE A 43 12.10 -1.87 -12.91
C ILE A 43 12.78 -2.48 -14.11
#